data_2c845d20391a7e5eb39495639e33ba40
#
_entry.id   2c845d20391a7e5eb39495639e33ba40
#
_cell.length_a   1.000
_cell.length_b   1.000
_cell.length_c   1.000
_cell.angle_alpha   90.00
_cell.angle_beta   90.00
_cell.angle_gamma   90.00
#
_symmetry.space_group_name_H-M   'P 1'
#
loop_
_entity.id
_entity.type
_entity.pdbx_description
1 polymer ?
#
loop_
_entity_poly.entity_id
_entity_poly.type
_entity_poly.pdbx_seq_one_letter_code
_entity_poly.pdbx_strand_id
1 'polypeptide(L)'
;MTDVRRLSMSIVFAPAVRLPAPVRLTFDVNGQAKKFNYNARAELLWKHDGSRYEARQEISAFLVGSRSQSSVGQVTPQGLQPERFADRSRSEQAAHFDHAQGRVTFSANTPQAAVGPGVQDRLSVFIQLGALLAADPARFVPGTQVTLTTVRA
;
A
#
# COMPACT_ATOMS: atom_id res chain seq x y z
N MET A 1 -31.74 29.18 40.55
CA MET A 1 -30.62 28.24 40.56
C MET A 1 -30.69 27.44 39.24
N THR A 2 -29.96 27.89 38.26
CA THR A 2 -30.02 27.35 36.88
C THR A 2 -28.92 26.32 36.74
N ASP A 3 -29.31 25.04 36.69
CA ASP A 3 -28.39 23.93 36.49
C ASP A 3 -27.97 23.89 35.01
N VAL A 4 -26.79 24.44 34.70
CA VAL A 4 -26.18 24.36 33.38
C VAL A 4 -25.50 23.02 33.26
N ARG A 5 -26.22 22.00 32.76
CA ARG A 5 -25.62 20.76 32.34
C ARG A 5 -24.71 21.02 31.13
N ARG A 6 -23.40 21.05 31.38
CA ARG A 6 -22.42 20.98 30.31
C ARG A 6 -22.56 19.60 29.62
N LEU A 7 -23.19 19.59 28.46
CA LEU A 7 -23.10 18.46 27.53
C LEU A 7 -21.70 18.46 26.96
N SER A 8 -20.85 17.61 27.53
CA SER A 8 -19.55 17.29 26.91
C SER A 8 -19.81 16.41 25.70
N MET A 9 -19.86 17.01 24.52
CA MET A 9 -19.93 16.30 23.26
C MET A 9 -18.52 15.88 22.90
N SER A 10 -18.15 14.63 23.22
CA SER A 10 -16.94 14.02 22.71
C SER A 10 -17.15 13.73 21.23
N ILE A 11 -16.57 14.57 20.39
CA ILE A 11 -16.51 14.29 18.95
C ILE A 11 -15.49 13.15 18.77
N VAL A 12 -16.00 11.94 18.62
CA VAL A 12 -15.19 10.79 18.23
C VAL A 12 -14.96 10.90 16.73
N PHE A 13 -13.79 11.36 16.33
CA PHE A 13 -13.38 11.32 14.92
C PHE A 13 -13.15 9.86 14.54
N ALA A 14 -13.83 9.39 13.49
CA ALA A 14 -13.52 8.11 12.88
C ALA A 14 -12.06 8.13 12.36
N PRO A 15 -11.30 7.05 12.52
CA PRO A 15 -9.93 6.98 12.00
C PRO A 15 -9.96 7.15 10.48
N ALA A 16 -8.94 7.85 9.93
CA ALA A 16 -8.81 8.04 8.49
C ALA A 16 -8.60 6.72 7.74
N VAL A 17 -7.99 5.74 8.39
CA VAL A 17 -7.72 4.41 7.85
C VAL A 17 -8.00 3.32 8.90
N ARG A 18 -8.38 2.13 8.42
CA ARG A 18 -8.43 0.90 9.21
C ARG A 18 -7.62 -0.16 8.50
N LEU A 19 -6.40 -0.39 8.98
CA LEU A 19 -5.50 -1.39 8.40
C LEU A 19 -6.00 -2.81 8.68
N PRO A 20 -5.85 -3.73 7.71
CA PRO A 20 -6.10 -5.14 7.96
C PRO A 20 -5.11 -5.70 8.98
N ALA A 21 -5.53 -6.73 9.71
CA ALA A 21 -4.62 -7.49 10.56
C ALA A 21 -3.51 -8.14 9.71
N PRO A 22 -2.33 -8.44 10.30
CA PRO A 22 -1.30 -9.18 9.61
C PRO A 22 -1.84 -10.49 9.01
N VAL A 23 -1.49 -10.76 7.76
CA VAL A 23 -2.00 -11.90 7.01
C VAL A 23 -1.01 -12.39 5.96
N ARG A 24 -1.02 -13.69 5.69
CA ARG A 24 -0.38 -14.33 4.55
C ARG A 24 -1.47 -14.92 3.66
N LEU A 25 -1.54 -14.49 2.42
CA LEU A 25 -2.45 -14.99 1.41
C LEU A 25 -1.67 -15.71 0.32
N THR A 26 -2.18 -16.86 -0.09
CA THR A 26 -1.63 -17.63 -1.21
C THR A 26 -2.67 -17.77 -2.29
N PHE A 27 -2.25 -17.68 -3.54
CA PHE A 27 -3.13 -17.71 -4.70
C PHE A 27 -2.59 -18.68 -5.73
N ASP A 28 -3.47 -19.48 -6.32
CA ASP A 28 -3.21 -20.17 -7.58
C ASP A 28 -3.77 -19.29 -8.70
N VAL A 29 -2.88 -18.90 -9.62
CA VAL A 29 -3.20 -18.00 -10.71
C VAL A 29 -3.22 -18.79 -12.01
N ASN A 30 -4.38 -18.87 -12.65
CA ASN A 30 -4.54 -19.48 -13.96
C ASN A 30 -4.80 -18.37 -14.98
N GLY A 31 -4.05 -18.37 -16.06
CA GLY A 31 -4.19 -17.36 -17.08
C GLY A 31 -3.88 -17.87 -18.47
N GLN A 32 -4.21 -17.05 -19.46
CA GLN A 32 -3.89 -17.30 -20.85
C GLN A 32 -3.18 -16.08 -21.44
N ALA A 33 -2.03 -16.29 -22.05
CA ALA A 33 -1.30 -15.28 -22.78
C ALA A 33 -0.88 -15.82 -24.13
N LYS A 34 -1.19 -15.11 -25.22
CA LYS A 34 -0.83 -15.50 -26.59
C LYS A 34 -1.15 -16.96 -26.94
N LYS A 35 -2.33 -17.45 -26.56
CA LYS A 35 -2.81 -18.84 -26.77
C LYS A 35 -2.12 -19.91 -25.89
N PHE A 36 -1.27 -19.53 -24.95
CA PHE A 36 -0.70 -20.46 -23.98
C PHE A 36 -1.39 -20.31 -22.63
N ASN A 37 -1.79 -21.42 -22.06
CA ASN A 37 -2.26 -21.46 -20.68
C ASN A 37 -1.04 -21.49 -19.75
N TYR A 38 -1.06 -20.68 -18.70
CA TYR A 38 -0.04 -20.70 -17.67
C TYR A 38 -0.67 -20.84 -16.30
N ASN A 39 0.05 -21.50 -15.43
CA ASN A 39 -0.26 -21.61 -14.01
C ASN A 39 0.87 -20.94 -13.24
N ALA A 40 0.51 -20.06 -12.33
CA ALA A 40 1.43 -19.41 -11.43
C ALA A 40 0.93 -19.52 -10.00
N ARG A 41 1.86 -19.45 -9.06
CA ARG A 41 1.55 -19.34 -7.64
C ARG A 41 1.96 -17.95 -7.16
N ALA A 42 1.09 -17.31 -6.41
CA ALA A 42 1.37 -16.02 -5.82
C ALA A 42 1.19 -16.06 -4.30
N GLU A 43 1.98 -15.27 -3.60
CA GLU A 43 1.88 -15.04 -2.16
C GLU A 43 1.87 -13.55 -1.90
N LEU A 44 1.00 -13.10 -1.00
CA LEU A 44 1.03 -11.77 -0.41
C LEU A 44 1.21 -11.90 1.10
N LEU A 45 2.28 -11.31 1.59
CA LEU A 45 2.55 -11.17 3.02
C LEU A 45 2.29 -9.73 3.43
N TRP A 46 1.46 -9.54 4.45
CA TRP A 46 1.21 -8.25 5.08
C TRP A 46 1.47 -8.33 6.56
N LYS A 47 2.30 -7.43 7.09
CA LYS A 47 2.62 -7.30 8.51
C LYS A 47 2.64 -5.84 8.93
N HIS A 48 2.20 -5.56 10.13
CA HIS A 48 2.42 -4.27 10.79
C HIS A 48 2.33 -4.45 12.32
N ASP A 49 2.96 -3.54 13.03
CA ASP A 49 2.91 -3.43 14.50
C ASP A 49 2.22 -2.16 15.00
N GLY A 50 1.49 -1.47 14.11
CA GLY A 50 0.86 -0.18 14.36
C GLY A 50 1.77 1.03 14.17
N SER A 51 3.08 0.84 14.06
CA SER A 51 4.10 1.88 13.84
C SER A 51 4.80 1.71 12.49
N ARG A 52 5.16 0.48 12.15
CA ARG A 52 5.83 0.12 10.90
C ARG A 52 5.09 -0.99 10.20
N TYR A 53 5.25 -1.05 8.87
CA TYR A 53 4.69 -2.11 8.05
C TYR A 53 5.71 -2.73 7.11
N GLU A 54 5.41 -3.94 6.70
CA GLU A 54 6.05 -4.68 5.63
C GLU A 54 4.97 -5.35 4.78
N ALA A 55 5.00 -5.09 3.48
CA ALA A 55 4.22 -5.80 2.48
C ALA A 55 5.17 -6.46 1.48
N ARG A 56 4.91 -7.71 1.15
CA ARG A 56 5.66 -8.44 0.12
C ARG A 56 4.71 -9.26 -0.73
N GLN A 57 4.87 -9.15 -2.03
CA GLN A 57 4.18 -9.98 -3.01
C GLN A 57 5.21 -10.75 -3.83
N GLU A 58 4.97 -12.02 -4.05
CA GLU A 58 5.80 -12.86 -4.92
C GLU A 58 4.90 -13.65 -5.86
N ILE A 59 5.25 -13.69 -7.13
CA ILE A 59 4.60 -14.49 -8.15
C ILE A 59 5.66 -15.36 -8.78
N SER A 60 5.42 -16.67 -8.85
CA SER A 60 6.29 -17.63 -9.49
C SER A 60 5.53 -18.50 -10.48
N ALA A 61 6.10 -18.72 -11.65
CA ALA A 61 5.55 -19.59 -12.67
C ALA A 61 6.65 -20.56 -13.15
N PHE A 62 6.25 -21.81 -13.37
CA PHE A 62 7.15 -22.83 -13.86
C PHE A 62 7.76 -22.42 -15.21
N LEU A 63 9.07 -22.56 -15.36
CA LEU A 63 9.88 -22.17 -16.53
C LEU A 63 9.96 -20.67 -16.82
N VAL A 64 9.15 -19.81 -16.17
CA VAL A 64 9.19 -18.36 -16.39
C VAL A 64 10.00 -17.64 -15.32
N GLY A 65 10.11 -18.25 -14.13
CA GLY A 65 10.81 -17.68 -12.98
C GLY A 65 9.88 -16.99 -12.00
N SER A 66 10.46 -16.17 -11.14
CA SER A 66 9.73 -15.43 -10.10
C SER A 66 9.96 -13.93 -10.20
N ARG A 67 8.98 -13.18 -9.74
CA ARG A 67 9.05 -11.74 -9.51
C ARG A 67 8.51 -11.43 -8.12
N SER A 68 9.24 -10.62 -7.38
CA SER A 68 8.80 -10.16 -6.08
C SER A 68 8.78 -8.65 -6.00
N GLN A 69 7.83 -8.14 -5.24
CA GLN A 69 7.73 -6.73 -4.88
C GLN A 69 7.66 -6.63 -3.37
N SER A 70 8.30 -5.61 -2.82
CA SER A 70 8.23 -5.32 -1.39
C SER A 70 8.07 -3.83 -1.14
N SER A 71 7.31 -3.51 -0.10
CA SER A 71 7.10 -2.16 0.38
C SER A 71 7.27 -2.17 1.89
N VAL A 72 8.12 -1.27 2.39
CA VAL A 72 8.31 -1.08 3.83
C VAL A 72 8.21 0.41 4.15
N GLY A 73 7.72 0.72 5.33
CA GLY A 73 7.58 2.09 5.76
C GLY A 73 6.91 2.23 7.11
N GLN A 74 6.35 3.40 7.34
CA GLN A 74 5.68 3.76 8.58
C GLN A 74 4.16 3.66 8.44
N VAL A 75 3.51 3.40 9.56
CA VAL A 75 2.07 3.56 9.74
C VAL A 75 1.83 4.89 10.41
N THR A 76 1.02 5.73 9.79
CA THR A 76 0.64 7.05 10.30
C THR A 76 -0.87 7.12 10.53
N PRO A 77 -1.40 8.14 11.21
CA PRO A 77 -2.84 8.33 11.35
C PRO A 77 -3.58 8.43 9.99
N GLN A 78 -2.90 8.84 8.93
CA GLN A 78 -3.44 8.96 7.57
C GLN A 78 -3.24 7.70 6.73
N GLY A 79 -2.52 6.71 7.25
CA GLY A 79 -2.26 5.44 6.59
C GLY A 79 -0.79 5.16 6.36
N LEU A 80 -0.50 4.48 5.26
CA LEU A 80 0.85 4.02 4.95
C LEU A 80 1.71 5.18 4.42
N GLN A 81 2.94 5.21 4.90
CA GLN A 81 3.99 6.12 4.44
C GLN A 81 5.20 5.29 4.01
N PRO A 82 5.28 4.91 2.71
CA PRO A 82 6.37 4.11 2.20
C PRO A 82 7.72 4.80 2.39
N GLU A 83 8.73 4.04 2.79
CA GLU A 83 10.13 4.48 2.83
C GLU A 83 10.96 3.83 1.73
N ARG A 84 10.67 2.59 1.39
CA ARG A 84 11.33 1.87 0.32
C ARG A 84 10.36 0.92 -0.38
N PHE A 85 10.36 0.99 -1.71
CA PHE A 85 9.72 0.00 -2.58
C PHE A 85 10.78 -0.67 -3.43
N ALA A 86 10.71 -1.98 -3.58
CA ALA A 86 11.60 -2.74 -4.44
C ALA A 86 10.80 -3.69 -5.34
N ASP A 87 11.21 -3.77 -6.60
CA ASP A 87 10.71 -4.69 -7.60
C ASP A 87 11.88 -5.54 -8.10
N ARG A 88 11.80 -6.84 -7.90
CA ARG A 88 12.88 -7.78 -8.19
C ARG A 88 12.40 -8.89 -9.13
N SER A 89 13.10 -9.00 -10.24
CA SER A 89 13.00 -10.13 -11.16
C SER A 89 14.40 -10.73 -11.40
N ARG A 90 15.05 -10.43 -12.51
CA ARG A 90 16.46 -10.75 -12.74
C ARG A 90 17.41 -9.82 -11.99
N SER A 91 17.02 -8.58 -11.84
CA SER A 91 17.68 -7.55 -11.04
C SER A 91 16.67 -6.87 -10.14
N GLU A 92 17.15 -6.17 -9.12
CA GLU A 92 16.33 -5.36 -8.24
C GLU A 92 16.36 -3.90 -8.70
N GLN A 93 15.18 -3.29 -8.77
CA GLN A 93 15.01 -1.86 -8.89
C GLN A 93 14.27 -1.35 -7.65
N ALA A 94 14.75 -0.27 -7.07
CA ALA A 94 14.19 0.27 -5.85
C ALA A 94 13.94 1.77 -5.93
N ALA A 95 12.89 2.22 -5.23
CA ALA A 95 12.57 3.60 -4.98
C ALA A 95 12.70 3.87 -3.47
N HIS A 96 13.37 4.96 -3.12
CA HIS A 96 13.60 5.42 -1.76
C HIS A 96 12.91 6.76 -1.56
N PHE A 97 12.01 6.82 -0.57
CA PHE A 97 11.19 7.99 -0.29
C PHE A 97 11.80 8.81 0.82
N ASP A 98 12.11 10.06 0.52
CA ASP A 98 12.53 11.06 1.51
C ASP A 98 11.37 12.04 1.73
N HIS A 99 10.53 11.72 2.70
CA HIS A 99 9.34 12.51 3.01
C HIS A 99 9.68 13.88 3.60
N ALA A 100 10.81 14.00 4.29
CA ALA A 100 11.25 15.26 4.85
C ALA A 100 11.60 16.28 3.76
N GLN A 101 12.17 15.80 2.66
CA GLN A 101 12.55 16.63 1.51
C GLN A 101 11.54 16.56 0.34
N GLY A 102 10.47 15.77 0.48
CA GLY A 102 9.43 15.64 -0.55
C GLY A 102 9.95 15.12 -1.88
N ARG A 103 10.83 14.12 -1.84
CA ARG A 103 11.42 13.54 -3.05
C ARG A 103 11.53 12.02 -2.95
N VAL A 104 11.61 11.39 -4.11
CA VAL A 104 11.95 9.98 -4.27
C VAL A 104 13.20 9.85 -5.14
N THR A 105 14.09 8.95 -4.76
CA THR A 105 15.28 8.57 -5.51
C THR A 105 15.20 7.11 -5.94
N PHE A 106 15.87 6.77 -7.03
CA PHE A 106 15.81 5.44 -7.63
C PHE A 106 17.18 4.79 -7.68
N SER A 107 17.25 3.47 -7.51
CA SER A 107 18.50 2.72 -7.58
C SER A 107 19.08 2.62 -9.00
N ALA A 108 18.24 2.77 -10.04
CA ALA A 108 18.68 2.90 -11.41
C ALA A 108 19.00 4.37 -11.75
N ASN A 109 19.63 4.62 -12.90
CA ASN A 109 19.96 5.97 -13.38
C ASN A 109 18.70 6.76 -13.81
N THR A 110 17.67 6.72 -12.99
CA THR A 110 16.43 7.45 -13.17
C THR A 110 16.52 8.75 -12.37
N PRO A 111 16.17 9.90 -12.95
CA PRO A 111 16.14 11.16 -12.21
C PRO A 111 15.22 11.07 -10.99
N GLN A 112 15.62 11.73 -9.91
CA GLN A 112 14.76 11.88 -8.74
C GLN A 112 13.47 12.64 -9.12
N ALA A 113 12.39 12.38 -8.41
CA ALA A 113 11.11 13.04 -8.61
C ALA A 113 10.62 13.67 -7.31
N ALA A 114 9.89 14.79 -7.44
CA ALA A 114 9.18 15.39 -6.31
C ALA A 114 7.94 14.56 -5.98
N VAL A 115 7.67 14.39 -4.69
CA VAL A 115 6.49 13.70 -4.19
C VAL A 115 5.85 14.49 -3.06
N GLY A 116 4.53 14.45 -3.00
CA GLY A 116 3.75 15.10 -1.95
C GLY A 116 3.32 14.13 -0.83
N PRO A 117 2.61 14.66 0.18
CA PRO A 117 2.02 13.84 1.23
C PRO A 117 1.08 12.78 0.66
N GLY A 118 1.04 11.61 1.28
CA GLY A 118 0.13 10.53 0.88
C GLY A 118 0.57 9.73 -0.34
N VAL A 119 1.76 10.02 -0.91
CA VAL A 119 2.32 9.22 -1.99
C VAL A 119 2.47 7.76 -1.59
N GLN A 120 2.12 6.87 -2.50
CA GLN A 120 2.19 5.42 -2.32
C GLN A 120 3.14 4.80 -3.35
N ASP A 121 3.56 3.58 -3.12
CA ASP A 121 4.16 2.74 -4.14
C ASP A 121 3.13 1.78 -4.78
N ARG A 122 3.56 1.00 -5.74
CA ARG A 122 2.70 0.07 -6.49
C ARG A 122 2.10 -1.06 -5.66
N LEU A 123 2.65 -1.35 -4.49
CA LEU A 123 2.14 -2.39 -3.60
C LEU A 123 1.34 -1.79 -2.44
N SER A 124 1.87 -0.74 -1.80
CA SER A 124 1.22 -0.08 -0.67
C SER A 124 -0.12 0.55 -1.05
N VAL A 125 -0.29 1.02 -2.29
CA VAL A 125 -1.52 1.67 -2.77
C VAL A 125 -2.76 0.79 -2.59
N PHE A 126 -2.64 -0.50 -2.79
CA PHE A 126 -3.78 -1.43 -2.64
C PHE A 126 -4.21 -1.58 -1.19
N ILE A 127 -3.24 -1.65 -0.28
CA ILE A 127 -3.50 -1.75 1.16
C ILE A 127 -4.07 -0.42 1.67
N GLN A 128 -3.52 0.70 1.22
CA GLN A 128 -4.01 2.04 1.55
C GLN A 128 -5.46 2.25 1.11
N LEU A 129 -5.81 1.88 -0.12
CA LEU A 129 -7.19 1.94 -0.63
C LEU A 129 -8.14 1.07 0.21
N GLY A 130 -7.73 -0.17 0.50
CA GLY A 130 -8.51 -1.06 1.35
C GLY A 130 -8.72 -0.50 2.76
N ALA A 131 -7.70 0.12 3.33
CA ALA A 131 -7.76 0.72 4.65
C ALA A 131 -8.65 1.98 4.70
N LEU A 132 -8.67 2.79 3.65
CA LEU A 132 -9.59 3.92 3.50
C LEU A 132 -11.04 3.44 3.43
N LEU A 133 -11.32 2.45 2.59
CA LEU A 133 -12.64 1.85 2.45
C LEU A 133 -13.14 1.23 3.75
N ALA A 134 -12.28 0.52 4.47
CA ALA A 134 -12.64 -0.13 5.72
C ALA A 134 -12.91 0.85 6.87
N ALA A 135 -12.27 2.03 6.84
CA ALA A 135 -12.47 3.06 7.86
C ALA A 135 -13.83 3.74 7.75
N ASP A 136 -14.32 3.99 6.54
CA ASP A 136 -15.59 4.67 6.29
C ASP A 136 -16.25 4.16 4.99
N PRO A 137 -16.88 2.98 5.02
CA PRO A 137 -17.52 2.41 3.84
C PRO A 137 -18.63 3.28 3.27
N ALA A 138 -19.32 4.04 4.11
CA ALA A 138 -20.44 4.89 3.70
C ALA A 138 -20.01 6.07 2.82
N ARG A 139 -18.74 6.49 2.91
CA ARG A 139 -18.17 7.55 2.07
C ARG A 139 -17.94 7.10 0.63
N PHE A 140 -17.74 5.79 0.42
CA PHE A 140 -17.37 5.22 -0.88
C PHE A 140 -18.57 4.54 -1.55
N VAL A 141 -19.57 5.35 -1.88
CA VAL A 141 -20.73 4.89 -2.67
C VAL A 141 -20.32 4.61 -4.13
N PRO A 142 -21.11 3.84 -4.90
CA PRO A 142 -20.83 3.61 -6.32
C PRO A 142 -20.62 4.92 -7.08
N GLY A 143 -19.53 5.01 -7.85
CA GLY A 143 -19.14 6.21 -8.59
C GLY A 143 -18.19 7.14 -7.84
N THR A 144 -17.86 6.91 -6.57
CA THR A 144 -16.84 7.67 -5.84
C THR A 144 -15.47 7.49 -6.48
N GLN A 145 -14.77 8.59 -6.68
CA GLN A 145 -13.40 8.60 -7.22
C GLN A 145 -12.41 8.95 -6.11
N VAL A 146 -11.31 8.19 -6.06
CA VAL A 146 -10.19 8.45 -5.17
C VAL A 146 -8.93 8.57 -6.02
N THR A 147 -8.20 9.67 -5.86
CA THR A 147 -6.94 9.89 -6.57
C THR A 147 -5.78 9.72 -5.60
N LEU A 148 -4.85 8.82 -5.92
CA LEU A 148 -3.62 8.60 -5.18
C LEU A 148 -2.43 8.71 -6.14
N THR A 149 -1.38 9.42 -5.69
CA THR A 149 -0.12 9.45 -6.42
C THR A 149 0.68 8.20 -6.10
N THR A 150 1.16 7.51 -7.13
CA THR A 150 1.97 6.30 -6.98
C THR A 150 3.31 6.43 -7.66
N VAL A 151 4.32 5.80 -7.06
CA VAL A 151 5.69 5.69 -7.58
C VAL A 151 5.97 4.22 -7.89
N ARG A 152 6.65 4.00 -9.00
CA ARG A 152 7.26 2.69 -9.32
C ARG A 152 8.78 2.84 -9.45
N ALA A 153 9.52 1.79 -9.08
CA ALA A 153 10.94 1.70 -9.31
C ALA A 153 11.25 1.31 -10.76
#